data_2da115f10712245ffb8ae0ebf8f8d9c4
#
_entry.id   2da115f10712245ffb8ae0ebf8f8d9c4
#
_cell.length_a   1.000
_cell.length_b   1.000
_cell.length_c   1.000
_cell.angle_alpha   90.00
_cell.angle_beta   90.00
_cell.angle_gamma   90.00
#
_symmetry.space_group_name_H-M   'P 1'
#
loop_
_entity.id
_entity.type
_entity.pdbx_description
1 polymer ?
#
loop_
_entity_poly.entity_id
_entity_poly.type
_entity_poly.pdbx_seq_one_letter_code
_entity_poly.pdbx_strand_id
1 'polypeptide(L)'
;SLSSDRLNMPHMPTSGVSGVDLYLRDPQGRWRWVANGRPNRQSDNTTTLISGLDGREHEAMVYFPLYNGVTQLSIGTMQGTDIQPLPRDETAKKPIVFWGTSITHGACASRPGMVHTAILGRRLNRPVINLGFSGNGRMESEVAELIAELDAEVFVVDCLPNLKAPEVKDRVPVLVE
;
A
#
# COMPACT_ATOMS: atom_id res chain seq x y z
N SER A 1 -14.90 5.46 6.86
CA SER A 1 -14.79 6.95 6.87
C SER A 1 -13.37 7.35 6.52
N LEU A 2 -13.23 8.50 5.89
CA LEU A 2 -11.98 9.04 5.35
C LEU A 2 -11.61 10.36 6.04
N SER A 3 -10.33 10.72 6.01
CA SER A 3 -9.85 11.96 6.61
C SER A 3 -10.19 13.20 5.80
N SER A 4 -10.45 13.08 4.49
CA SER A 4 -10.73 14.18 3.58
C SER A 4 -11.95 13.89 2.71
N ASP A 5 -12.69 14.95 2.37
CA ASP A 5 -13.79 14.93 1.38
C ASP A 5 -13.27 14.96 -0.07
N ARG A 6 -11.98 15.23 -0.26
CA ARG A 6 -11.34 15.21 -1.57
C ARG A 6 -11.06 13.78 -2.02
N LEU A 7 -12.04 13.17 -2.68
CA LEU A 7 -12.03 11.75 -3.02
C LEU A 7 -11.17 11.38 -4.24
N ASN A 8 -10.82 12.36 -5.08
CA ASN A 8 -9.99 12.18 -6.28
C ASN A 8 -9.00 13.33 -6.44
N MET A 9 -8.11 13.19 -7.40
CA MET A 9 -7.19 14.24 -7.85
C MET A 9 -7.31 14.41 -9.37
N PRO A 10 -6.90 15.56 -9.95
CA PRO A 10 -6.99 15.77 -11.39
C PRO A 10 -6.34 14.68 -12.25
N HIS A 11 -5.34 14.01 -11.71
CA HIS A 11 -4.55 12.96 -12.37
C HIS A 11 -4.75 11.57 -11.76
N MET A 12 -5.64 11.42 -10.77
CA MET A 12 -5.90 10.12 -10.12
C MET A 12 -7.39 9.92 -9.82
N PRO A 13 -7.96 8.77 -10.19
CA PRO A 13 -9.36 8.46 -9.92
C PRO A 13 -9.59 8.18 -8.43
N THR A 14 -10.86 8.28 -8.01
CA THR A 14 -11.32 7.94 -6.66
C THR A 14 -10.89 6.52 -6.24
N SER A 15 -10.87 5.57 -7.17
CA SER A 15 -10.43 4.20 -6.92
C SER A 15 -9.00 4.09 -6.42
N GLY A 16 -8.11 4.98 -6.84
CA GLY A 16 -6.71 5.04 -6.38
C GLY A 16 -6.55 5.94 -5.16
N VAL A 17 -7.10 7.16 -5.21
CA VAL A 17 -6.93 8.16 -4.14
C VAL A 17 -7.59 7.71 -2.84
N SER A 18 -8.83 7.21 -2.90
CA SER A 18 -9.71 6.98 -1.75
C SER A 18 -10.31 5.57 -1.69
N GLY A 19 -10.08 4.73 -2.72
CA GLY A 19 -10.63 3.39 -2.79
C GLY A 19 -9.85 2.37 -1.98
N VAL A 20 -10.52 1.26 -1.67
CA VAL A 20 -9.92 0.08 -1.05
C VAL A 20 -9.94 -1.08 -2.03
N ASP A 21 -8.85 -1.83 -2.14
CA ASP A 21 -8.76 -3.01 -3.00
C ASP A 21 -8.85 -4.29 -2.20
N LEU A 22 -9.72 -5.21 -2.64
CA LEU A 22 -9.81 -6.56 -2.11
C LEU A 22 -9.13 -7.55 -3.05
N TYR A 23 -8.28 -8.38 -2.48
CA TYR A 23 -7.69 -9.56 -3.10
C TYR A 23 -8.04 -10.80 -2.29
N LEU A 24 -8.30 -11.91 -2.97
CA LEU A 24 -8.42 -13.23 -2.36
C LEU A 24 -7.30 -14.15 -2.87
N ARG A 25 -6.91 -15.11 -2.06
CA ARG A 25 -5.92 -16.11 -2.44
C ARG A 25 -6.60 -17.27 -3.15
N ASP A 26 -6.14 -17.61 -4.35
CA ASP A 26 -6.67 -18.76 -5.09
C ASP A 26 -6.09 -20.10 -4.54
N PRO A 27 -6.67 -21.25 -4.92
CA PRO A 27 -6.17 -22.56 -4.46
C PRO A 27 -4.72 -22.87 -4.88
N GLN A 28 -4.16 -22.12 -5.83
CA GLN A 28 -2.77 -22.21 -6.24
C GLN A 28 -1.86 -21.24 -5.46
N GLY A 29 -2.38 -20.61 -4.41
CA GLY A 29 -1.65 -19.69 -3.54
C GLY A 29 -1.40 -18.30 -4.13
N ARG A 30 -2.07 -17.93 -5.21
CA ARG A 30 -1.88 -16.64 -5.90
C ARG A 30 -2.94 -15.63 -5.48
N TRP A 31 -2.53 -14.40 -5.22
CA TRP A 31 -3.45 -13.29 -4.94
C TRP A 31 -4.18 -12.85 -6.19
N ARG A 32 -5.51 -12.91 -6.16
CA ARG A 32 -6.40 -12.49 -7.25
C ARG A 32 -7.18 -11.27 -6.82
N TRP A 33 -7.16 -10.25 -7.68
CA TRP A 33 -8.00 -9.08 -7.47
C TRP A 33 -9.48 -9.46 -7.59
N VAL A 34 -10.28 -8.92 -6.67
CA VAL A 34 -11.71 -9.18 -6.58
C VAL A 34 -12.51 -7.92 -6.89
N ALA A 35 -12.28 -6.86 -6.11
CA ALA A 35 -13.06 -5.64 -6.23
C ALA A 35 -12.30 -4.43 -5.70
N ASN A 36 -12.77 -3.25 -6.10
CA ASN A 36 -12.37 -1.98 -5.52
C ASN A 36 -13.61 -1.28 -4.95
N GLY A 37 -13.60 -1.02 -3.66
CA GLY A 37 -14.60 -0.23 -2.97
C GLY A 37 -14.31 1.26 -3.15
N ARG A 38 -15.11 1.94 -3.98
CA ARG A 38 -14.97 3.38 -4.25
C ARG A 38 -15.93 4.16 -3.37
N PRO A 39 -15.43 5.04 -2.49
CA PRO A 39 -16.30 5.93 -1.73
C PRO A 39 -16.93 7.00 -2.64
N ASN A 40 -18.11 7.46 -2.26
CA ASN A 40 -18.79 8.57 -2.93
C ASN A 40 -18.91 9.82 -2.03
N ARG A 41 -18.45 9.72 -0.79
CA ARG A 41 -18.43 10.79 0.22
C ARG A 41 -17.34 10.51 1.25
N GLN A 42 -17.08 11.46 2.14
CA GLN A 42 -16.04 11.33 3.16
C GLN A 42 -16.37 10.27 4.22
N SER A 43 -17.60 10.20 4.68
CA SER A 43 -18.04 9.30 5.75
C SER A 43 -19.20 8.40 5.33
N ASP A 44 -19.46 7.37 6.12
CA ASP A 44 -20.61 6.46 5.99
C ASP A 44 -20.72 5.76 4.63
N ASN A 45 -19.56 5.36 4.09
CA ASN A 45 -19.51 4.55 2.88
C ASN A 45 -19.68 3.08 3.25
N THR A 46 -20.62 2.41 2.64
CA THR A 46 -20.80 0.96 2.71
C THR A 46 -20.84 0.39 1.31
N THR A 47 -20.03 -0.62 1.04
CA THR A 47 -19.91 -1.25 -0.28
C THR A 47 -19.74 -2.75 -0.12
N THR A 48 -20.56 -3.53 -0.81
CA THR A 48 -20.35 -4.97 -0.95
C THR A 48 -19.21 -5.20 -1.94
N LEU A 49 -18.10 -5.80 -1.49
CA LEU A 49 -16.93 -6.09 -2.33
C LEU A 49 -17.03 -7.44 -3.02
N ILE A 50 -17.72 -8.40 -2.40
CA ILE A 50 -17.91 -9.74 -2.95
C ILE A 50 -19.18 -10.37 -2.39
N SER A 51 -19.80 -11.23 -3.16
CA SER A 51 -20.94 -12.07 -2.76
C SER A 51 -20.82 -13.45 -3.40
N GLY A 52 -21.54 -14.44 -2.87
CA GLY A 52 -21.59 -15.78 -3.43
C GLY A 52 -20.32 -16.61 -3.23
N LEU A 53 -19.57 -16.34 -2.16
CA LEU A 53 -18.47 -17.24 -1.76
C LEU A 53 -19.01 -18.62 -1.37
N ASP A 54 -18.23 -19.64 -1.59
CA ASP A 54 -18.62 -21.06 -1.46
C ASP A 54 -18.62 -21.60 -0.02
N GLY A 55 -18.55 -20.72 0.97
CA GLY A 55 -18.59 -21.10 2.40
C GLY A 55 -17.30 -21.73 2.95
N ARG A 56 -16.25 -21.84 2.12
CA ARG A 56 -14.93 -22.29 2.60
C ARG A 56 -14.17 -21.10 3.23
N GLU A 57 -13.08 -21.42 3.91
CA GLU A 57 -12.13 -20.43 4.38
C GLU A 57 -11.40 -19.76 3.21
N HIS A 58 -11.30 -18.45 3.26
CA HIS A 58 -10.62 -17.64 2.25
C HIS A 58 -9.61 -16.70 2.90
N GLU A 59 -8.37 -16.70 2.43
CA GLU A 59 -7.41 -15.67 2.78
C GLU A 59 -7.72 -14.40 1.99
N ALA A 60 -7.86 -13.29 2.70
CA ALA A 60 -8.16 -11.99 2.14
C ALA A 60 -7.06 -10.97 2.44
N MET A 61 -6.77 -10.11 1.48
CA MET A 61 -5.87 -8.97 1.63
C MET A 61 -6.58 -7.70 1.18
N VAL A 62 -6.55 -6.68 2.04
CA VAL A 62 -7.15 -5.37 1.75
C VAL A 62 -6.04 -4.32 1.68
N TYR A 63 -5.94 -3.64 0.53
CA TYR A 63 -5.10 -2.47 0.39
C TYR A 63 -5.91 -1.21 0.65
N PHE A 64 -5.36 -0.34 1.47
CA PHE A 64 -5.95 0.96 1.81
C PHE A 64 -5.72 2.01 0.73
N PRO A 65 -6.50 3.12 0.76
CA PRO A 65 -6.32 4.24 -0.15
C PRO A 65 -4.88 4.75 -0.21
N LEU A 66 -4.45 5.22 -1.39
CA LEU A 66 -3.09 5.70 -1.56
C LEU A 66 -2.86 7.09 -0.96
N TYR A 67 -3.85 7.99 -1.06
CA TYR A 67 -3.69 9.38 -0.66
C TYR A 67 -4.66 9.85 0.43
N ASN A 68 -5.86 9.28 0.47
CA ASN A 68 -6.83 9.67 1.49
C ASN A 68 -6.67 8.80 2.73
N GLY A 69 -6.51 9.41 3.89
CA GLY A 69 -6.44 8.69 5.15
C GLY A 69 -7.75 7.98 5.49
N VAL A 70 -7.66 6.84 6.16
CA VAL A 70 -8.81 6.10 6.68
C VAL A 70 -8.91 6.37 8.17
N THR A 71 -10.01 6.98 8.59
CA THR A 71 -10.28 7.28 10.01
C THR A 71 -11.05 6.15 10.70
N GLN A 72 -11.84 5.41 9.93
CA GLN A 72 -12.59 4.26 10.43
C GLN A 72 -12.80 3.25 9.31
N LEU A 73 -12.54 1.98 9.60
CA LEU A 73 -12.86 0.84 8.74
C LEU A 73 -13.62 -0.21 9.54
N SER A 74 -14.65 -0.76 8.93
CA SER A 74 -15.36 -1.93 9.42
C SER A 74 -15.48 -2.94 8.28
N ILE A 75 -15.27 -4.20 8.57
CA ILE A 75 -15.48 -5.31 7.64
C ILE A 75 -16.70 -6.07 8.11
N GLY A 76 -17.71 -6.14 7.26
CA GLY A 76 -18.90 -6.91 7.51
C GLY A 76 -18.89 -8.20 6.70
N THR A 77 -19.35 -9.28 7.32
CA THR A 77 -19.55 -10.58 6.69
C THR A 77 -20.96 -11.07 6.97
N MET A 78 -21.35 -12.18 6.38
CA MET A 78 -22.62 -12.83 6.70
C MET A 78 -22.60 -13.30 8.16
N GLN A 79 -23.78 -13.32 8.77
CA GLN A 79 -23.95 -13.83 10.13
C GLN A 79 -23.42 -15.25 10.24
N GLY A 80 -22.62 -15.52 11.26
CA GLY A 80 -21.98 -16.82 11.48
C GLY A 80 -20.64 -17.02 10.77
N THR A 81 -20.15 -16.00 10.04
CA THR A 81 -18.79 -16.03 9.47
C THR A 81 -17.81 -15.41 10.46
N ASP A 82 -16.75 -16.13 10.77
CA ASP A 82 -15.65 -15.65 11.60
C ASP A 82 -14.59 -14.95 10.72
N ILE A 83 -14.00 -13.87 11.25
CA ILE A 83 -12.87 -13.16 10.62
C ILE A 83 -11.71 -13.17 11.61
N GLN A 84 -10.59 -13.73 11.18
CA GLN A 84 -9.39 -13.78 12.00
C GLN A 84 -8.21 -13.16 11.24
N PRO A 85 -7.27 -12.50 11.95
CA PRO A 85 -6.01 -12.11 11.35
C PRO A 85 -5.27 -13.35 10.85
N LEU A 86 -4.66 -13.27 9.68
CA LEU A 86 -3.71 -14.31 9.26
C LEU A 86 -2.57 -14.39 10.30
N PRO A 87 -2.19 -15.60 10.71
CA PRO A 87 -1.05 -15.78 11.62
C PRO A 87 0.19 -15.11 11.01
N ARG A 88 0.94 -14.38 11.84
CA ARG A 88 2.28 -13.97 11.44
C ARG A 88 3.13 -15.23 11.33
N ASP A 89 3.64 -15.49 10.15
CA ASP A 89 4.66 -16.50 9.95
C ASP A 89 5.93 -16.01 10.66
N GLU A 90 6.33 -16.68 11.74
CA GLU A 90 7.56 -16.36 12.46
C GLU A 90 8.82 -16.59 11.60
N THR A 91 8.68 -17.39 10.54
CA THR A 91 9.69 -17.57 9.49
C THR A 91 9.56 -16.54 8.37
N ALA A 92 8.73 -15.51 8.56
CA ALA A 92 8.42 -14.53 7.54
C ALA A 92 9.70 -13.92 6.97
N LYS A 93 9.76 -13.90 5.66
CA LYS A 93 10.85 -13.24 4.93
C LYS A 93 10.95 -11.78 5.37
N LYS A 94 12.17 -11.29 5.53
CA LYS A 94 12.41 -9.87 5.79
C LYS A 94 11.77 -9.00 4.71
N PRO A 95 11.23 -7.82 5.06
CA PRO A 95 10.55 -6.95 4.10
C PRO A 95 11.50 -6.37 3.05
N ILE A 96 10.91 -5.95 1.94
CA ILE A 96 11.54 -5.00 1.02
C ILE A 96 11.05 -3.61 1.42
N VAL A 97 11.97 -2.71 1.73
CA VAL A 97 11.68 -1.32 2.07
C VAL A 97 11.88 -0.45 0.83
N PHE A 98 10.84 0.27 0.44
CA PHE A 98 10.91 1.26 -0.63
C PHE A 98 10.84 2.66 -0.01
N TRP A 99 11.87 3.45 -0.22
CA TRP A 99 11.88 4.86 0.13
C TRP A 99 11.95 5.71 -1.13
N GLY A 100 11.00 6.60 -1.30
CA GLY A 100 10.94 7.36 -2.54
C GLY A 100 9.91 8.48 -2.56
N THR A 101 9.57 8.84 -3.77
CA THR A 101 8.72 9.98 -4.10
C THR A 101 7.23 9.61 -4.22
N SER A 102 6.44 10.46 -4.89
CA SER A 102 5.07 10.14 -5.29
C SER A 102 4.97 8.89 -6.16
N ILE A 103 6.00 8.56 -6.94
CA ILE A 103 6.04 7.35 -7.77
C ILE A 103 6.01 6.11 -6.87
N THR A 104 6.86 6.08 -5.86
CA THR A 104 6.88 5.02 -4.85
C THR A 104 5.59 4.97 -4.04
N HIS A 105 5.06 6.13 -3.63
CA HIS A 105 3.77 6.24 -2.94
C HIS A 105 2.63 5.57 -3.72
N GLY A 106 2.67 5.65 -5.04
CA GLY A 106 1.68 5.07 -5.93
C GLY A 106 0.91 6.08 -6.77
N ALA A 107 1.48 7.26 -7.01
CA ALA A 107 0.88 8.26 -7.89
C ALA A 107 0.52 7.68 -9.24
N CYS A 108 -0.67 8.07 -9.75
CA CYS A 108 -1.27 7.64 -11.01
C CYS A 108 -1.62 6.14 -11.09
N ALA A 109 -1.44 5.37 -10.00
CA ALA A 109 -1.97 4.02 -9.95
C ALA A 109 -3.52 4.04 -9.98
N SER A 110 -4.11 3.16 -10.76
CA SER A 110 -5.57 3.09 -10.93
C SER A 110 -6.31 2.70 -9.65
N ARG A 111 -5.63 1.99 -8.77
CA ARG A 111 -6.13 1.53 -7.46
C ARG A 111 -4.96 1.07 -6.56
N PRO A 112 -5.15 0.95 -5.24
CA PRO A 112 -4.06 0.69 -4.30
C PRO A 112 -3.22 -0.56 -4.59
N GLY A 113 -3.84 -1.67 -4.92
CA GLY A 113 -3.13 -2.91 -5.21
C GLY A 113 -2.34 -2.90 -6.54
N MET A 114 -2.43 -1.83 -7.33
CA MET A 114 -1.69 -1.68 -8.60
C MET A 114 -0.44 -0.82 -8.48
N VAL A 115 -0.10 -0.37 -7.29
CA VAL A 115 1.23 0.21 -7.06
C VAL A 115 2.29 -0.87 -7.24
N HIS A 116 3.41 -0.52 -7.86
CA HIS A 116 4.48 -1.48 -8.14
C HIS A 116 4.99 -2.19 -6.88
N THR A 117 5.04 -1.51 -5.75
CA THR A 117 5.42 -2.07 -4.45
C THR A 117 4.44 -3.17 -4.01
N ALA A 118 3.13 -2.94 -4.13
CA ALA A 118 2.10 -3.94 -3.83
C ALA A 118 2.15 -5.13 -4.80
N ILE A 119 2.41 -4.88 -6.08
CA ILE A 119 2.58 -5.93 -7.10
C ILE A 119 3.78 -6.82 -6.76
N LEU A 120 4.91 -6.21 -6.41
CA LEU A 120 6.13 -6.94 -6.04
C LEU A 120 5.91 -7.77 -4.76
N GLY A 121 5.29 -7.21 -3.74
CA GLY A 121 4.96 -7.94 -2.51
C GLY A 121 4.16 -9.21 -2.79
N ARG A 122 3.11 -9.12 -3.61
CA ARG A 122 2.31 -10.29 -3.99
C ARG A 122 3.07 -11.30 -4.86
N ARG A 123 3.87 -10.82 -5.83
CA ARG A 123 4.64 -11.71 -6.73
C ARG A 123 5.76 -12.46 -6.00
N LEU A 124 6.44 -11.80 -5.08
CA LEU A 124 7.56 -12.36 -4.34
C LEU A 124 7.11 -13.07 -3.06
N ASN A 125 5.81 -13.00 -2.74
CA ASN A 125 5.24 -13.45 -1.46
C ASN A 125 6.12 -12.96 -0.30
N ARG A 126 6.29 -11.63 -0.21
CA ARG A 126 7.18 -10.98 0.74
C ARG A 126 6.54 -9.69 1.26
N PRO A 127 6.67 -9.37 2.54
CA PRO A 127 6.24 -8.09 3.07
C PRO A 127 6.94 -6.92 2.35
N VAL A 128 6.21 -5.85 2.17
CA VAL A 128 6.74 -4.60 1.60
C VAL A 128 6.39 -3.45 2.52
N ILE A 129 7.36 -2.62 2.81
CA ILE A 129 7.18 -1.34 3.49
C ILE A 129 7.32 -0.25 2.42
N ASN A 130 6.23 0.48 2.19
CA ASN A 130 6.21 1.57 1.21
C ASN A 130 6.32 2.91 1.94
N LEU A 131 7.47 3.53 1.85
CA LEU A 131 7.78 4.87 2.37
C LEU A 131 7.91 5.86 1.21
N GLY A 132 6.90 5.91 0.36
CA GLY A 132 6.77 6.92 -0.68
C GLY A 132 6.22 8.22 -0.10
N PHE A 133 6.95 9.31 -0.26
CA PHE A 133 6.60 10.64 0.23
C PHE A 133 6.33 11.58 -0.94
N SER A 134 5.05 11.73 -1.29
CA SER A 134 4.62 12.57 -2.42
C SER A 134 5.06 14.02 -2.26
N GLY A 135 5.77 14.56 -3.26
CA GLY A 135 6.36 15.90 -3.20
C GLY A 135 7.62 16.02 -2.35
N ASN A 136 7.98 14.98 -1.64
CA ASN A 136 9.15 14.86 -0.76
C ASN A 136 9.94 13.57 -1.11
N GLY A 137 10.58 12.93 -0.13
CA GLY A 137 11.46 11.79 -0.39
C GLY A 137 12.70 12.28 -1.15
N ARG A 138 13.53 13.04 -0.44
CA ARG A 138 14.70 13.74 -1.01
C ARG A 138 16.02 13.28 -0.39
N MET A 139 16.08 12.04 0.08
CA MET A 139 17.26 11.50 0.76
C MET A 139 17.66 12.36 1.99
N GLU A 140 16.65 12.66 2.82
CA GLU A 140 16.88 13.34 4.10
C GLU A 140 17.62 12.40 5.05
N SER A 141 18.70 12.87 5.70
CA SER A 141 19.52 12.07 6.61
C SER A 141 18.73 11.52 7.78
N GLU A 142 17.83 12.32 8.33
CA GLU A 142 16.96 11.92 9.46
C GLU A 142 16.03 10.76 9.12
N VAL A 143 15.57 10.71 7.88
CA VAL A 143 14.73 9.60 7.38
C VAL A 143 15.61 8.37 7.10
N ALA A 144 16.82 8.57 6.57
CA ALA A 144 17.77 7.49 6.33
C ALA A 144 18.14 6.76 7.64
N GLU A 145 18.42 7.50 8.70
CA GLU A 145 18.72 6.96 10.04
C GLU A 145 17.56 6.08 10.55
N LEU A 146 16.31 6.56 10.45
CA LEU A 146 15.13 5.78 10.86
C LEU A 146 14.92 4.54 10.01
N ILE A 147 15.19 4.63 8.71
CA ILE A 147 15.07 3.48 7.79
C ILE A 147 16.14 2.43 8.08
N ALA A 148 17.34 2.85 8.47
CA ALA A 148 18.45 1.96 8.83
C ALA A 148 18.15 1.09 10.07
N GLU A 149 17.21 1.47 10.92
CA GLU A 149 16.74 0.65 12.05
C GLU A 149 15.89 -0.56 11.62
N LEU A 150 15.40 -0.58 10.36
CA LEU A 150 14.53 -1.65 9.88
C LEU A 150 15.35 -2.89 9.49
N ASP A 151 14.96 -4.04 10.03
CA ASP A 151 15.53 -5.33 9.63
C ASP A 151 14.94 -5.79 8.28
N ALA A 152 15.49 -5.26 7.18
CA ALA A 152 15.02 -5.48 5.82
C ALA A 152 15.97 -6.38 5.02
N GLU A 153 15.42 -7.07 4.02
CA GLU A 153 16.21 -7.82 3.04
C GLU A 153 16.84 -6.91 1.99
N VAL A 154 16.08 -5.90 1.56
CA VAL A 154 16.48 -4.97 0.50
C VAL A 154 15.91 -3.60 0.81
N PHE A 155 16.74 -2.59 0.67
CA PHE A 155 16.33 -1.20 0.61
C PHE A 155 16.36 -0.70 -0.83
N VAL A 156 15.25 -0.15 -1.30
CA VAL A 156 15.11 0.48 -2.62
C VAL A 156 14.91 1.97 -2.42
N VAL A 157 15.89 2.77 -2.83
CA VAL A 157 15.85 4.23 -2.70
C VAL A 157 15.53 4.86 -4.06
N ASP A 158 14.32 5.39 -4.20
CA ASP A 158 13.78 6.00 -5.43
C ASP A 158 13.43 7.48 -5.20
N CYS A 159 14.39 8.23 -4.67
CA CYS A 159 14.22 9.64 -4.32
C CYS A 159 14.65 10.61 -5.44
N LEU A 160 15.43 10.13 -6.42
CA LEU A 160 16.02 10.96 -7.48
C LEU A 160 15.02 11.87 -8.22
N PRO A 161 13.78 11.44 -8.52
CA PRO A 161 12.83 12.30 -9.25
C PRO A 161 12.50 13.63 -8.56
N ASN A 162 12.69 13.75 -7.24
CA ASN A 162 12.44 14.97 -6.48
C ASN A 162 13.71 15.77 -6.16
N LEU A 163 14.88 15.30 -6.58
CA LEU A 163 16.17 15.95 -6.31
C LEU A 163 16.66 16.76 -7.51
N LYS A 164 17.33 17.86 -7.21
CA LYS A 164 18.13 18.62 -8.19
C LYS A 164 19.58 18.13 -8.15
N ALA A 165 20.32 18.35 -9.22
CA ALA A 165 21.70 17.91 -9.35
C ALA A 165 22.62 18.28 -8.16
N PRO A 166 22.56 19.49 -7.58
CA PRO A 166 23.33 19.81 -6.37
C PRO A 166 22.94 18.91 -5.18
N GLU A 167 21.63 18.72 -4.93
CA GLU A 167 21.14 17.89 -3.82
C GLU A 167 21.58 16.43 -3.96
N VAL A 168 21.57 15.90 -5.19
CA VAL A 168 22.10 14.54 -5.47
C VAL A 168 23.57 14.44 -5.09
N LYS A 169 24.36 15.44 -5.48
CA LYS A 169 25.79 15.50 -5.23
C LYS A 169 26.12 15.54 -3.74
N ASP A 170 25.28 16.22 -2.97
CA ASP A 170 25.52 16.41 -1.53
C ASP A 170 24.97 15.24 -0.69
N ARG A 171 23.81 14.66 -1.07
CA ARG A 171 23.10 13.71 -0.22
C ARG A 171 23.40 12.24 -0.51
N VAL A 172 23.64 11.89 -1.79
CA VAL A 172 23.87 10.48 -2.16
C VAL A 172 25.13 9.90 -1.48
N PRO A 173 26.28 10.59 -1.41
CA PRO A 173 27.45 10.06 -0.72
C PRO A 173 27.15 9.74 0.76
N VAL A 174 26.48 10.65 1.46
CA VAL A 174 26.14 10.48 2.88
C VAL A 174 25.19 9.31 3.10
N LEU A 175 24.31 9.02 2.14
CA LEU A 175 23.36 7.91 2.24
C LEU A 175 24.02 6.54 2.05
N VAL A 176 25.11 6.45 1.30
CA VAL A 176 25.76 5.17 0.94
C VAL A 176 26.94 4.82 1.85
N GLU A 177 27.42 5.75 2.66
CA GLU A 177 28.44 5.54 3.69
C GLU A 177 27.84 4.91 4.97
#